data_cc882774e812071ae444a17ed32a81e0
#
_entry.id   cc882774e812071ae444a17ed32a81e0
#
_cell.length_a   1.000
_cell.length_b   1.000
_cell.length_c   1.000
_cell.angle_alpha   90.00
_cell.angle_beta   90.00
_cell.angle_gamma   90.00
#
_symmetry.space_group_name_H-M   'P 1'
#
loop_
_entity.id
_entity.type
_entity.pdbx_description
1 polymer ?
#
loop_
_entity_poly.entity_id
_entity_poly.type
_entity_poly.pdbx_seq_one_letter_code
_entity_poly.pdbx_strand_id
1 'polypeptide(L)'
;MDALARLAPVARPLLHDVDNALATLGAPAEHRVWGLLRRVGTTPADAVTFFVNLDPDRLRAARDALRDWARAYGRATVPTNVPWEGSAAQFYAASATALSRHLHGDADESMASRLGANASYVDSVAEWVQRSRDQVARTLAQVMTSSQAVTVRSVPTLGGRFVDVMGNDGLVGGIAQAVVAAADIGAAVLGVAEDAMVAGRDLSPTAAPALAELSYRPPAQLDPVHHEATIRLQH
;
A
#
# COMPACT_ATOMS: atom_id res chain seq x y z
N MET A 1 0.54 1.72 -18.67
CA MET A 1 -0.63 0.89 -18.41
C MET A 1 -0.14 -0.54 -18.27
N ASP A 2 -0.27 -1.14 -17.10
CA ASP A 2 0.23 -2.47 -16.80
C ASP A 2 -0.70 -3.60 -17.28
N ALA A 3 -0.30 -4.86 -17.09
CA ALA A 3 -1.05 -6.04 -17.53
C ALA A 3 -2.44 -6.13 -16.86
N LEU A 4 -2.53 -5.83 -15.55
CA LEU A 4 -3.77 -5.89 -14.80
C LEU A 4 -4.79 -4.86 -15.34
N ALA A 5 -4.34 -3.62 -15.59
CA ALA A 5 -5.20 -2.56 -16.09
C ALA A 5 -5.78 -2.88 -17.49
N ARG A 6 -5.07 -3.70 -18.29
CA ARG A 6 -5.55 -4.17 -19.60
C ARG A 6 -6.49 -5.37 -19.47
N LEU A 7 -6.21 -6.31 -18.57
CA LEU A 7 -6.98 -7.55 -18.43
C LEU A 7 -8.28 -7.37 -17.64
N ALA A 8 -8.28 -6.51 -16.62
CA ALA A 8 -9.43 -6.35 -15.74
C ALA A 8 -10.74 -5.96 -16.46
N PRO A 9 -10.76 -5.02 -17.43
CA PRO A 9 -11.98 -4.71 -18.17
C PRO A 9 -12.53 -5.91 -18.97
N VAL A 10 -11.62 -6.75 -19.51
CA VAL A 10 -12.00 -7.93 -20.31
C VAL A 10 -12.48 -9.07 -19.40
N ALA A 11 -11.90 -9.19 -18.19
CA ALA A 11 -12.28 -10.19 -17.20
C ALA A 11 -13.57 -9.85 -16.46
N ARG A 12 -13.95 -8.56 -16.42
CA ARG A 12 -15.11 -8.07 -15.64
C ARG A 12 -16.40 -8.84 -15.87
N PRO A 13 -16.86 -9.13 -17.10
CA PRO A 13 -18.08 -9.89 -17.32
C PRO A 13 -18.02 -11.27 -16.65
N LEU A 14 -16.92 -12.00 -16.84
CA LEU A 14 -16.73 -13.31 -16.23
C LEU A 14 -16.74 -13.27 -14.70
N LEU A 15 -16.05 -12.27 -14.11
CA LEU A 15 -16.02 -12.11 -12.66
C LEU A 15 -17.41 -11.76 -12.10
N HIS A 16 -18.18 -10.96 -12.83
CA HIS A 16 -19.56 -10.66 -12.46
C HIS A 16 -20.45 -11.91 -12.51
N ASP A 17 -20.31 -12.76 -13.55
CA ASP A 17 -21.01 -14.03 -13.63
C ASP A 17 -20.62 -14.98 -12.48
N VAL A 18 -19.32 -15.01 -12.11
CA VAL A 18 -18.83 -15.77 -10.95
C VAL A 18 -19.46 -15.28 -9.66
N ASP A 19 -19.45 -13.96 -9.41
CA ASP A 19 -20.05 -13.37 -8.21
C ASP A 19 -21.55 -13.66 -8.13
N ASN A 20 -22.27 -13.51 -9.24
CA ASN A 20 -23.69 -13.84 -9.33
C ASN A 20 -23.97 -15.32 -9.07
N ALA A 21 -23.15 -16.23 -9.64
CA ALA A 21 -23.28 -17.65 -9.39
C ALA A 21 -23.09 -17.98 -7.90
N LEU A 22 -22.04 -17.46 -7.28
CA LEU A 22 -21.78 -17.65 -5.87
C LEU A 22 -22.90 -17.09 -4.97
N ALA A 23 -23.45 -15.92 -5.32
CA ALA A 23 -24.51 -15.27 -4.55
C ALA A 23 -25.88 -15.95 -4.70
N THR A 24 -26.21 -16.47 -5.89
CA THR A 24 -27.56 -16.99 -6.20
C THR A 24 -27.66 -18.51 -6.07
N LEU A 25 -26.64 -19.23 -6.51
CA LEU A 25 -26.62 -20.69 -6.54
C LEU A 25 -25.71 -21.28 -5.45
N GLY A 26 -24.81 -20.46 -4.91
CA GLY A 26 -23.84 -20.88 -3.91
C GLY A 26 -22.64 -21.61 -4.51
N ALA A 27 -22.03 -22.46 -3.67
CA ALA A 27 -20.97 -23.39 -4.02
C ALA A 27 -21.13 -24.65 -3.16
N PRO A 28 -20.50 -25.80 -3.49
CA PRO A 28 -20.50 -26.96 -2.62
C PRO A 28 -20.09 -26.59 -1.19
N ALA A 29 -20.76 -27.17 -0.18
CA ALA A 29 -20.60 -26.76 1.22
C ALA A 29 -19.13 -26.78 1.70
N GLU A 30 -18.38 -27.80 1.28
CA GLU A 30 -16.97 -28.00 1.64
C GLU A 30 -15.99 -27.22 0.71
N HIS A 31 -16.50 -26.42 -0.22
CA HIS A 31 -15.62 -25.73 -1.16
C HIS A 31 -14.81 -24.63 -0.48
N ARG A 32 -13.51 -24.58 -0.77
CA ARG A 32 -12.55 -23.62 -0.16
C ARG A 32 -12.92 -22.14 -0.38
N VAL A 33 -13.73 -21.84 -1.39
CA VAL A 33 -14.16 -20.45 -1.70
C VAL A 33 -14.84 -19.78 -0.50
N TRP A 34 -15.60 -20.54 0.31
CA TRP A 34 -16.28 -19.99 1.50
C TRP A 34 -15.31 -19.51 2.56
N GLY A 35 -14.22 -20.26 2.76
CA GLY A 35 -13.14 -19.86 3.66
C GLY A 35 -12.45 -18.58 3.18
N LEU A 36 -12.19 -18.49 1.87
CA LEU A 36 -11.55 -17.34 1.24
C LEU A 36 -12.44 -16.08 1.30
N LEU A 37 -13.72 -16.19 0.95
CA LEU A 37 -14.69 -15.08 1.07
C LEU A 37 -14.73 -14.50 2.48
N ARG A 38 -14.71 -15.36 3.50
CA ARG A 38 -14.69 -14.90 4.90
C ARG A 38 -13.40 -14.22 5.30
N ARG A 39 -12.24 -14.72 4.83
CA ARG A 39 -10.93 -14.15 5.20
C ARG A 39 -10.59 -12.89 4.42
N VAL A 40 -10.91 -12.87 3.13
CA VAL A 40 -10.68 -11.70 2.27
C VAL A 40 -11.75 -10.63 2.51
N GLY A 41 -13.00 -11.03 2.83
CA GLY A 41 -14.09 -10.12 3.17
C GLY A 41 -14.71 -9.39 1.99
N THR A 42 -14.46 -9.86 0.75
CA THR A 42 -14.97 -9.23 -0.47
C THR A 42 -15.21 -10.27 -1.57
N THR A 43 -15.92 -9.87 -2.64
CA THR A 43 -16.16 -10.72 -3.81
C THR A 43 -14.92 -10.80 -4.72
N PRO A 44 -14.81 -11.83 -5.58
CA PRO A 44 -13.76 -11.92 -6.60
C PRO A 44 -13.64 -10.66 -7.48
N ALA A 45 -14.74 -10.08 -7.96
CA ALA A 45 -14.70 -8.89 -8.79
C ALA A 45 -14.21 -7.65 -8.02
N ASP A 46 -14.68 -7.49 -6.79
CA ASP A 46 -14.26 -6.37 -5.93
C ASP A 46 -12.79 -6.50 -5.52
N ALA A 47 -12.30 -7.72 -5.24
CA ALA A 47 -10.89 -7.97 -4.96
C ALA A 47 -10.00 -7.53 -6.14
N VAL A 48 -10.37 -7.87 -7.37
CA VAL A 48 -9.65 -7.41 -8.57
C VAL A 48 -9.72 -5.89 -8.70
N THR A 49 -10.89 -5.30 -8.48
CA THR A 49 -11.09 -3.84 -8.56
C THR A 49 -10.22 -3.10 -7.53
N PHE A 50 -10.08 -3.65 -6.33
CA PHE A 50 -9.17 -3.12 -5.31
C PHE A 50 -7.74 -3.01 -5.84
N PHE A 51 -7.17 -4.10 -6.40
CA PHE A 51 -5.81 -4.08 -6.93
C PHE A 51 -5.66 -3.18 -8.17
N VAL A 52 -6.69 -3.05 -9.02
CA VAL A 52 -6.68 -2.12 -10.15
C VAL A 52 -6.54 -0.67 -9.67
N ASN A 53 -7.17 -0.32 -8.57
CA ASN A 53 -7.15 1.04 -8.01
C ASN A 53 -5.88 1.38 -7.24
N LEU A 54 -5.04 0.40 -6.90
CA LEU A 54 -3.74 0.65 -6.31
C LEU A 54 -2.78 1.18 -7.39
N ASP A 55 -2.21 2.35 -7.14
CA ASP A 55 -1.31 3.04 -8.08
C ASP A 55 0.14 3.02 -7.56
N PRO A 56 0.98 2.10 -8.05
CA PRO A 56 2.38 2.02 -7.63
C PRO A 56 3.20 3.23 -8.08
N ASP A 57 2.82 3.93 -9.16
CA ASP A 57 3.57 5.08 -9.65
C ASP A 57 3.41 6.29 -8.73
N ARG A 58 2.22 6.47 -8.13
CA ARG A 58 2.03 7.48 -7.08
C ARG A 58 2.87 7.22 -5.84
N LEU A 59 3.01 5.96 -5.44
CA LEU A 59 3.87 5.57 -4.34
C LEU A 59 5.35 5.85 -4.66
N ARG A 60 5.79 5.53 -5.88
CA ARG A 60 7.16 5.84 -6.33
C ARG A 60 7.43 7.35 -6.36
N ALA A 61 6.48 8.16 -6.82
CA ALA A 61 6.60 9.61 -6.78
C ALA A 61 6.69 10.15 -5.34
N ALA A 62 5.90 9.62 -4.40
CA ALA A 62 5.98 9.97 -2.98
C ALA A 62 7.33 9.57 -2.37
N ARG A 63 7.85 8.38 -2.68
CA ARG A 63 9.19 7.94 -2.29
C ARG A 63 10.27 8.92 -2.77
N ASP A 64 10.21 9.32 -4.04
CA ASP A 64 11.21 10.22 -4.62
C ASP A 64 11.16 11.60 -3.96
N ALA A 65 9.97 12.12 -3.68
CA ALA A 65 9.81 13.36 -2.92
C ALA A 65 10.41 13.26 -1.50
N LEU A 66 10.18 12.14 -0.79
CA LEU A 66 10.78 11.90 0.53
C LEU A 66 12.30 11.84 0.46
N ARG A 67 12.88 11.20 -0.56
CA ARG A 67 14.33 11.15 -0.80
C ARG A 67 14.90 12.53 -1.12
N ASP A 68 14.17 13.35 -1.87
CA ASP A 68 14.59 14.72 -2.18
C ASP A 68 14.62 15.57 -0.91
N TRP A 69 13.61 15.47 -0.06
CA TRP A 69 13.59 16.17 1.22
C TRP A 69 14.69 15.65 2.16
N ALA A 70 14.91 14.35 2.25
CA ALA A 70 16.01 13.79 3.04
C ALA A 70 17.36 14.38 2.60
N ARG A 71 17.59 14.47 1.29
CA ARG A 71 18.81 15.09 0.72
C ARG A 71 18.89 16.57 1.00
N ALA A 72 17.77 17.30 0.95
CA ALA A 72 17.74 18.72 1.25
C ALA A 72 18.09 19.00 2.71
N TYR A 73 17.49 18.24 3.64
CA TYR A 73 17.82 18.34 5.06
C TYR A 73 19.26 17.91 5.36
N GLY A 74 19.74 16.83 4.72
CA GLY A 74 21.13 16.38 4.87
C GLY A 74 22.18 17.38 4.38
N ARG A 75 21.82 18.32 3.50
CA ARG A 75 22.71 19.39 3.03
C ARG A 75 22.47 20.74 3.71
N ALA A 76 21.46 20.83 4.57
CA ALA A 76 21.16 22.06 5.27
C ALA A 76 22.34 22.47 6.17
N THR A 77 22.87 23.65 5.98
CA THR A 77 23.97 24.18 6.79
C THR A 77 23.42 25.14 7.82
N VAL A 78 23.74 24.89 9.07
CA VAL A 78 23.44 25.81 10.17
C VAL A 78 24.76 26.48 10.55
N PRO A 79 24.91 27.80 10.35
CA PRO A 79 26.15 28.51 10.72
C PRO A 79 26.38 28.37 12.23
N THR A 80 27.51 27.83 12.63
CA THR A 80 27.88 27.67 14.05
C THR A 80 28.93 28.69 14.50
N ASN A 81 29.63 29.30 13.53
CA ASN A 81 30.64 30.30 13.80
C ASN A 81 30.06 31.73 13.66
N VAL A 82 30.15 32.49 14.70
CA VAL A 82 29.64 33.86 14.73
C VAL A 82 30.77 34.83 15.20
N PRO A 83 30.88 36.06 14.65
CA PRO A 83 31.96 37.01 14.94
C PRO A 83 31.74 37.77 16.27
N TRP A 84 30.98 37.25 17.18
CA TRP A 84 30.64 37.85 18.48
C TRP A 84 30.98 36.85 19.61
N GLU A 85 31.19 37.37 20.81
CA GLU A 85 31.60 36.62 21.98
C GLU A 85 30.61 36.82 23.14
N GLY A 86 30.74 35.96 24.16
CA GLY A 86 29.92 36.03 25.37
C GLY A 86 28.81 34.99 25.43
N SER A 87 27.96 35.08 26.43
CA SER A 87 26.90 34.11 26.72
C SER A 87 25.91 33.93 25.57
N ALA A 88 25.59 35.02 24.86
CA ALA A 88 24.69 34.96 23.70
C ALA A 88 25.32 34.18 22.54
N ALA A 89 26.62 34.32 22.27
CA ALA A 89 27.33 33.52 21.26
C ALA A 89 27.35 32.04 21.61
N GLN A 90 27.60 31.72 22.87
CA GLN A 90 27.60 30.35 23.38
C GLN A 90 26.20 29.69 23.25
N PHE A 91 25.15 30.43 23.63
CA PHE A 91 23.77 29.95 23.48
C PHE A 91 23.39 29.73 22.00
N TYR A 92 23.77 30.66 21.12
CA TYR A 92 23.55 30.51 19.68
C TYR A 92 24.29 29.29 19.14
N ALA A 93 25.57 29.10 19.47
CA ALA A 93 26.35 27.97 19.01
C ALA A 93 25.74 26.62 19.50
N ALA A 94 25.30 26.56 20.75
CA ALA A 94 24.60 25.39 21.29
C ALA A 94 23.29 25.11 20.54
N SER A 95 22.49 26.15 20.27
CA SER A 95 21.23 26.04 19.54
C SER A 95 21.47 25.63 18.09
N ALA A 96 22.46 26.22 17.42
CA ALA A 96 22.83 25.88 16.05
C ALA A 96 23.32 24.41 15.94
N THR A 97 24.10 23.97 16.92
CA THR A 97 24.56 22.56 16.99
C THR A 97 23.39 21.62 17.23
N ALA A 98 22.46 21.95 18.13
CA ALA A 98 21.28 21.15 18.40
C ALA A 98 20.36 21.07 17.16
N LEU A 99 20.16 22.18 16.47
CA LEU A 99 19.41 22.23 15.22
C LEU A 99 20.08 21.40 14.12
N SER A 100 21.39 21.54 13.94
CA SER A 100 22.17 20.76 12.96
C SER A 100 22.02 19.27 13.22
N ARG A 101 22.12 18.83 14.48
CA ARG A 101 21.89 17.42 14.85
C ARG A 101 20.48 16.96 14.58
N HIS A 102 19.48 17.79 14.85
CA HIS A 102 18.08 17.49 14.54
C HIS A 102 17.84 17.34 13.02
N LEU A 103 18.48 18.15 12.18
CA LEU A 103 18.28 18.11 10.73
C LEU A 103 19.01 16.92 10.08
N HIS A 104 20.28 16.70 10.41
CA HIS A 104 21.15 15.75 9.71
C HIS A 104 22.22 15.08 10.62
N GLY A 105 21.97 14.98 11.93
CA GLY A 105 22.85 14.21 12.82
C GLY A 105 22.91 12.73 12.46
N ASP A 106 23.99 12.05 12.91
CA ASP A 106 24.23 10.62 12.63
C ASP A 106 23.24 9.67 13.34
N ALA A 107 22.37 10.20 14.18
CA ALA A 107 21.36 9.40 14.88
C ALA A 107 20.16 9.10 13.97
N ASP A 108 19.56 7.92 14.14
CA ASP A 108 18.30 7.50 13.48
C ASP A 108 17.14 8.46 13.76
N GLU A 109 17.34 9.41 14.65
CA GLU A 109 16.39 10.43 15.07
C GLU A 109 16.48 11.75 14.28
N SER A 110 17.44 11.90 13.34
CA SER A 110 17.50 13.11 12.52
C SER A 110 16.38 13.14 11.48
N MET A 111 15.97 14.33 11.07
CA MET A 111 14.94 14.54 10.04
C MET A 111 15.34 13.84 8.72
N ALA A 112 16.59 13.99 8.29
CA ALA A 112 17.10 13.37 7.07
C ALA A 112 17.02 11.83 7.14
N SER A 113 17.42 11.24 8.27
CA SER A 113 17.40 9.79 8.49
C SER A 113 15.96 9.24 8.48
N ARG A 114 15.05 9.91 9.20
CA ARG A 114 13.65 9.48 9.25
C ARG A 114 12.92 9.63 7.92
N LEU A 115 13.20 10.68 7.16
CA LEU A 115 12.67 10.81 5.79
C LEU A 115 13.21 9.72 4.88
N GLY A 116 14.49 9.35 5.01
CA GLY A 116 15.11 8.22 4.31
C GLY A 116 14.45 6.89 4.64
N ALA A 117 14.21 6.61 5.93
CA ALA A 117 13.52 5.40 6.38
C ALA A 117 12.07 5.33 5.86
N ASN A 118 11.34 6.45 5.91
CA ASN A 118 10.00 6.53 5.33
C ASN A 118 10.01 6.32 3.80
N ALA A 119 10.99 6.86 3.09
CA ALA A 119 11.16 6.62 1.66
C ALA A 119 11.38 5.13 1.36
N SER A 120 12.19 4.44 2.16
CA SER A 120 12.43 3.01 2.03
C SER A 120 11.17 2.19 2.30
N TYR A 121 10.37 2.57 3.30
CA TYR A 121 9.09 1.94 3.57
C TYR A 121 8.11 2.10 2.40
N VAL A 122 7.96 3.32 1.87
CA VAL A 122 7.09 3.59 0.71
C VAL A 122 7.55 2.80 -0.52
N ASP A 123 8.87 2.61 -0.70
CA ASP A 123 9.43 1.78 -1.78
C ASP A 123 9.00 0.32 -1.63
N SER A 124 9.11 -0.23 -0.43
CA SER A 124 8.66 -1.60 -0.13
C SER A 124 7.16 -1.79 -0.38
N VAL A 125 6.33 -0.80 -0.03
CA VAL A 125 4.89 -0.80 -0.32
C VAL A 125 4.64 -0.74 -1.84
N ALA A 126 5.36 0.10 -2.58
CA ALA A 126 5.22 0.21 -4.03
C ALA A 126 5.60 -1.12 -4.74
N GLU A 127 6.65 -1.78 -4.28
CA GLU A 127 7.05 -3.10 -4.77
C GLU A 127 6.02 -4.18 -4.45
N TRP A 128 5.45 -4.15 -3.25
CA TRP A 128 4.37 -5.07 -2.87
C TRP A 128 3.14 -4.87 -3.76
N VAL A 129 2.70 -3.63 -3.97
CA VAL A 129 1.58 -3.31 -4.88
C VAL A 129 1.87 -3.85 -6.28
N GLN A 130 3.06 -3.60 -6.82
CA GLN A 130 3.42 -4.05 -8.17
C GLN A 130 3.38 -5.58 -8.27
N ARG A 131 4.00 -6.30 -7.33
CA ARG A 131 4.01 -7.77 -7.31
C ARG A 131 2.60 -8.36 -7.21
N SER A 132 1.75 -7.77 -6.34
CA SER A 132 0.37 -8.20 -6.17
C SER A 132 -0.44 -8.00 -7.46
N ARG A 133 -0.30 -6.84 -8.11
CA ARG A 133 -0.95 -6.56 -9.40
C ARG A 133 -0.52 -7.54 -10.50
N ASP A 134 0.77 -7.84 -10.58
CA ASP A 134 1.30 -8.81 -11.56
C ASP A 134 0.77 -10.23 -11.30
N GLN A 135 0.60 -10.59 -10.05
CA GLN A 135 0.09 -11.90 -9.65
C GLN A 135 -1.41 -12.04 -9.95
N VAL A 136 -2.20 -11.01 -9.63
CA VAL A 136 -3.62 -10.93 -10.01
C VAL A 136 -3.78 -10.97 -11.53
N ALA A 137 -2.95 -10.23 -12.28
CA ALA A 137 -2.99 -10.25 -13.75
C ALA A 137 -2.72 -11.64 -14.32
N ARG A 138 -1.71 -12.36 -13.80
CA ARG A 138 -1.42 -13.75 -14.23
C ARG A 138 -2.58 -14.68 -13.93
N THR A 139 -3.17 -14.60 -12.74
CA THR A 139 -4.33 -15.41 -12.37
C THR A 139 -5.53 -15.10 -13.24
N LEU A 140 -5.81 -13.83 -13.54
CA LEU A 140 -6.89 -13.48 -14.48
C LEU A 140 -6.66 -14.06 -15.86
N ALA A 141 -5.44 -13.98 -16.40
CA ALA A 141 -5.13 -14.56 -17.70
C ALA A 141 -5.36 -16.07 -17.71
N GLN A 142 -4.93 -16.78 -16.66
CA GLN A 142 -5.15 -18.24 -16.52
C GLN A 142 -6.64 -18.57 -16.42
N VAL A 143 -7.38 -17.87 -15.56
CA VAL A 143 -8.80 -18.08 -15.35
C VAL A 143 -9.59 -17.84 -16.64
N MET A 144 -9.31 -16.75 -17.35
CA MET A 144 -10.02 -16.37 -18.58
C MET A 144 -9.87 -17.40 -19.73
N THR A 145 -8.76 -18.13 -19.73
CA THR A 145 -8.45 -19.17 -20.73
C THR A 145 -8.79 -20.60 -20.25
N SER A 146 -9.32 -20.75 -19.04
CA SER A 146 -9.63 -22.04 -18.47
C SER A 146 -10.93 -22.65 -19.01
N SER A 147 -11.07 -23.98 -18.89
CA SER A 147 -12.32 -24.68 -19.18
C SER A 147 -13.46 -24.23 -18.26
N GLN A 148 -13.15 -23.87 -17.03
CA GLN A 148 -14.11 -23.32 -16.06
C GLN A 148 -14.77 -22.04 -16.59
N ALA A 149 -13.98 -21.13 -17.20
CA ALA A 149 -14.53 -19.91 -17.78
C ALA A 149 -15.49 -20.18 -18.94
N VAL A 150 -15.19 -21.20 -19.74
CA VAL A 150 -16.11 -21.67 -20.80
C VAL A 150 -17.41 -22.21 -20.19
N THR A 151 -17.31 -23.04 -19.15
CA THR A 151 -18.45 -23.62 -18.45
C THR A 151 -19.34 -22.56 -17.83
N VAL A 152 -18.76 -21.56 -17.13
CA VAL A 152 -19.56 -20.45 -16.55
C VAL A 152 -20.28 -19.65 -17.63
N ARG A 153 -19.63 -19.34 -18.75
CA ARG A 153 -20.22 -18.59 -19.86
C ARG A 153 -21.26 -19.36 -20.68
N SER A 154 -21.25 -20.70 -20.60
CA SER A 154 -22.20 -21.55 -21.35
C SER A 154 -23.59 -21.60 -20.73
N VAL A 155 -23.73 -21.21 -19.47
CA VAL A 155 -25.03 -21.19 -18.78
C VAL A 155 -25.77 -19.89 -19.07
N PRO A 156 -27.01 -19.94 -19.59
CA PRO A 156 -27.76 -18.73 -19.89
C PRO A 156 -28.02 -17.88 -18.63
N THR A 157 -27.73 -16.60 -18.72
CA THR A 157 -28.08 -15.61 -17.68
C THR A 157 -29.18 -14.70 -18.22
N LEU A 158 -30.33 -14.62 -17.55
CA LEU A 158 -31.38 -13.65 -17.85
C LEU A 158 -31.31 -12.53 -16.82
N GLY A 159 -31.02 -11.30 -17.27
CA GLY A 159 -30.95 -10.14 -16.40
C GLY A 159 -29.89 -10.21 -15.32
N GLY A 160 -28.76 -10.90 -15.57
CA GLY A 160 -27.66 -11.08 -14.59
C GLY A 160 -27.93 -12.13 -13.52
N ARG A 161 -28.99 -12.94 -13.67
CA ARG A 161 -29.30 -14.08 -12.80
C ARG A 161 -29.22 -15.36 -13.60
N PHE A 162 -28.61 -16.40 -13.03
CA PHE A 162 -28.68 -17.75 -13.58
C PHE A 162 -30.16 -18.20 -13.57
N VAL A 163 -30.66 -18.59 -14.73
CA VAL A 163 -32.06 -19.03 -14.86
C VAL A 163 -32.11 -20.52 -14.61
N ASP A 164 -32.79 -20.87 -13.53
CA ASP A 164 -33.23 -22.26 -13.34
C ASP A 164 -34.37 -22.54 -14.34
N VAL A 165 -34.05 -23.13 -15.48
CA VAL A 165 -35.04 -23.62 -16.44
C VAL A 165 -35.54 -24.94 -15.88
N MET A 166 -36.59 -24.87 -15.05
CA MET A 166 -37.31 -26.02 -14.56
C MET A 166 -37.68 -26.95 -15.72
N GLY A 167 -37.14 -28.14 -15.74
CA GLY A 167 -37.69 -29.27 -16.49
C GLY A 167 -36.82 -29.94 -17.53
N ASN A 168 -35.50 -29.72 -17.58
CA ASN A 168 -34.65 -30.45 -18.49
C ASN A 168 -33.43 -31.01 -17.75
N ASP A 169 -33.37 -32.36 -17.52
CA ASP A 169 -32.31 -33.03 -16.76
C ASP A 169 -30.90 -32.73 -17.27
N GLY A 170 -30.73 -32.38 -18.54
CA GLY A 170 -29.47 -31.96 -19.12
C GLY A 170 -29.00 -30.58 -18.68
N LEU A 171 -29.93 -29.67 -18.35
CA LEU A 171 -29.63 -28.32 -17.87
C LEU A 171 -29.24 -28.29 -16.39
N VAL A 172 -29.83 -29.15 -15.57
CA VAL A 172 -29.49 -29.31 -14.14
C VAL A 172 -28.03 -29.74 -13.97
N GLY A 173 -27.55 -30.66 -14.78
CA GLY A 173 -26.12 -31.04 -14.80
C GLY A 173 -25.19 -29.92 -15.22
N GLY A 174 -25.59 -29.12 -16.20
CA GLY A 174 -24.85 -27.93 -16.66
C GLY A 174 -24.72 -26.84 -15.60
N ILE A 175 -25.82 -26.55 -14.88
CA ILE A 175 -25.82 -25.57 -13.78
C ILE A 175 -24.92 -26.04 -12.64
N ALA A 176 -25.00 -27.32 -12.24
CA ALA A 176 -24.14 -27.84 -11.18
C ALA A 176 -22.65 -27.76 -11.53
N GLN A 177 -22.29 -28.03 -12.79
CA GLN A 177 -20.91 -27.87 -13.27
C GLN A 177 -20.49 -26.38 -13.29
N ALA A 178 -21.38 -25.48 -13.70
CA ALA A 178 -21.09 -24.04 -13.72
C ALA A 178 -20.90 -23.47 -12.31
N VAL A 179 -21.65 -23.95 -11.31
CA VAL A 179 -21.49 -23.58 -9.90
C VAL A 179 -20.11 -23.97 -9.38
N VAL A 180 -19.67 -25.21 -9.65
CA VAL A 180 -18.34 -25.66 -9.26
C VAL A 180 -17.26 -24.84 -9.98
N ALA A 181 -17.43 -24.63 -11.28
CA ALA A 181 -16.50 -23.84 -12.08
C ALA A 181 -16.38 -22.37 -11.58
N ALA A 182 -17.51 -21.75 -11.23
CA ALA A 182 -17.54 -20.41 -10.65
C ALA A 182 -16.83 -20.38 -9.27
N ALA A 183 -17.07 -21.40 -8.45
CA ALA A 183 -16.40 -21.54 -7.16
C ALA A 183 -14.88 -21.71 -7.30
N ASP A 184 -14.43 -22.50 -8.28
CA ASP A 184 -13.00 -22.68 -8.58
C ASP A 184 -12.35 -21.35 -9.03
N ILE A 185 -13.01 -20.62 -9.94
CA ILE A 185 -12.55 -19.31 -10.40
C ILE A 185 -12.48 -18.32 -9.23
N GLY A 186 -13.57 -18.22 -8.45
CA GLY A 186 -13.62 -17.37 -7.26
C GLY A 186 -12.51 -17.69 -6.27
N ALA A 187 -12.28 -18.99 -6.02
CA ALA A 187 -11.22 -19.44 -5.13
C ALA A 187 -9.80 -19.14 -5.67
N ALA A 188 -9.58 -19.20 -6.98
CA ALA A 188 -8.30 -18.83 -7.57
C ALA A 188 -8.01 -17.34 -7.40
N VAL A 189 -8.99 -16.49 -7.68
CA VAL A 189 -8.85 -15.01 -7.56
C VAL A 189 -8.71 -14.58 -6.10
N LEU A 190 -9.56 -15.10 -5.21
CA LEU A 190 -9.52 -14.75 -3.78
C LEU A 190 -8.27 -15.31 -3.10
N GLY A 191 -7.75 -16.47 -3.54
CA GLY A 191 -6.50 -17.03 -3.01
C GLY A 191 -5.33 -16.08 -3.23
N VAL A 192 -5.19 -15.54 -4.44
CA VAL A 192 -4.13 -14.54 -4.73
C VAL A 192 -4.34 -13.25 -3.94
N ALA A 193 -5.59 -12.83 -3.74
CA ALA A 193 -5.88 -11.66 -2.91
C ALA A 193 -5.50 -11.91 -1.44
N GLU A 194 -5.78 -13.10 -0.91
CA GLU A 194 -5.36 -13.50 0.44
C GLU A 194 -3.83 -13.51 0.60
N ASP A 195 -3.12 -14.13 -0.36
CA ASP A 195 -1.65 -14.18 -0.36
C ASP A 195 -1.06 -12.77 -0.37
N ALA A 196 -1.63 -11.86 -1.17
CA ALA A 196 -1.22 -10.47 -1.20
C ALA A 196 -1.49 -9.76 0.15
N MET A 197 -2.64 -9.99 0.78
CA MET A 197 -2.97 -9.44 2.11
C MET A 197 -2.01 -9.94 3.18
N VAL A 198 -1.66 -11.23 3.16
CA VAL A 198 -0.69 -11.82 4.10
C VAL A 198 0.67 -11.16 3.92
N ALA A 199 1.18 -11.09 2.67
CA ALA A 199 2.44 -10.42 2.37
C ALA A 199 2.44 -8.92 2.73
N GLY A 200 1.28 -8.25 2.63
CA GLY A 200 1.12 -6.85 3.02
C GLY A 200 1.20 -6.63 4.54
N ARG A 201 0.78 -7.61 5.36
CA ARG A 201 0.89 -7.52 6.83
C ARG A 201 2.33 -7.56 7.32
N ASP A 202 3.22 -8.22 6.56
CA ASP A 202 4.64 -8.29 6.87
C ASP A 202 5.37 -6.96 6.60
N LEU A 203 4.74 -6.05 5.85
CA LEU A 203 5.21 -4.67 5.69
C LEU A 203 4.87 -3.89 6.96
N SER A 204 5.67 -4.09 8.01
CA SER A 204 5.41 -3.48 9.32
C SER A 204 5.54 -1.95 9.26
N PRO A 205 4.54 -1.19 9.76
CA PRO A 205 4.66 0.27 9.94
C PRO A 205 5.80 0.67 10.89
N THR A 206 6.31 -0.26 11.71
CA THR A 206 7.45 -0.03 12.61
C THR A 206 8.74 0.34 11.86
N ALA A 207 8.80 0.02 10.55
CA ALA A 207 9.89 0.46 9.69
C ALA A 207 9.78 1.92 9.23
N ALA A 208 8.61 2.56 9.44
CA ALA A 208 8.37 3.96 9.10
C ALA A 208 8.27 4.79 10.39
N PRO A 209 9.37 5.36 10.90
CA PRO A 209 9.34 6.16 12.11
C PRO A 209 8.43 7.37 11.94
N ALA A 210 7.58 7.61 12.94
CA ALA A 210 6.62 8.70 12.91
C ALA A 210 7.33 10.06 12.83
N LEU A 211 7.13 10.77 11.72
CA LEU A 211 7.68 12.12 11.53
C LEU A 211 7.11 13.12 12.53
N ALA A 212 5.87 12.89 13.00
CA ALA A 212 5.21 13.74 13.99
C ALA A 212 5.88 13.75 15.37
N GLU A 213 6.65 12.71 15.71
CA GLU A 213 7.38 12.62 16.97
C GLU A 213 8.70 13.39 16.95
N LEU A 214 9.12 13.87 15.77
CA LEU A 214 10.31 14.69 15.58
C LEU A 214 10.02 16.16 15.86
N SER A 215 9.82 16.52 17.14
CA SER A 215 9.81 17.93 17.50
C SER A 215 11.23 18.41 17.85
N TYR A 216 11.67 19.50 17.21
CA TYR A 216 12.88 20.19 17.62
C TYR A 216 12.73 20.67 19.06
N ARG A 217 13.66 20.28 19.94
CA ARG A 217 13.77 20.78 21.31
C ARG A 217 14.99 21.70 21.38
N PRO A 218 14.79 23.02 21.47
CA PRO A 218 15.91 23.93 21.70
C PRO A 218 16.60 23.57 23.03
N PRO A 219 17.90 23.83 23.17
CA PRO A 219 18.57 23.70 24.45
C PRO A 219 17.87 24.55 25.48
N ALA A 220 17.83 24.09 26.74
CA ALA A 220 17.22 24.85 27.84
C ALA A 220 17.82 26.24 27.86
N GLN A 221 16.97 27.27 27.93
CA GLN A 221 17.44 28.65 28.11
C GLN A 221 18.29 28.68 29.39
N LEU A 222 19.52 29.14 29.26
CA LEU A 222 20.30 29.47 30.42
C LEU A 222 19.47 30.56 31.14
N ASP A 223 19.19 30.38 32.43
CA ASP A 223 18.52 31.41 33.24
C ASP A 223 19.18 32.76 32.94
N PRO A 224 18.41 33.80 32.73
CA PRO A 224 18.97 35.13 32.51
C PRO A 224 19.66 35.56 33.80
N VAL A 225 20.88 35.08 34.02
CA VAL A 225 21.75 35.70 35.01
C VAL A 225 21.98 37.10 34.45
N HIS A 226 21.52 38.13 35.20
CA HIS A 226 21.73 39.51 34.90
C HIS A 226 23.23 39.79 34.76
N HIS A 227 23.75 39.62 33.56
CA HIS A 227 25.07 40.07 33.19
C HIS A 227 24.85 41.29 32.28
N GLU A 228 25.15 42.44 32.79
CA GLU A 228 25.32 43.67 32.01
C GLU A 228 26.28 43.32 30.86
N ALA A 229 25.75 43.17 29.67
CA ALA A 229 26.54 42.92 28.48
C ALA A 229 27.24 44.20 28.06
N THR A 230 28.48 44.37 28.45
CA THR A 230 29.34 45.41 27.89
C THR A 230 29.72 45.02 26.46
N ILE A 231 29.00 45.54 25.50
CA ILE A 231 29.34 45.40 24.07
C ILE A 231 30.58 46.28 23.81
N ARG A 232 31.77 45.69 23.72
CA ARG A 232 32.94 46.35 23.19
C ARG A 232 32.96 46.20 21.66
N LEU A 233 32.55 47.27 20.97
CA LEU A 233 32.79 47.39 19.54
C LEU A 233 34.27 47.72 19.36
N GLN A 234 35.07 46.81 18.81
CA GLN A 234 36.43 47.15 18.33
C GLN A 234 36.27 47.81 16.96
N HIS A 235 36.77 49.03 16.88
CA HIS A 235 36.94 49.83 15.65
C HIS A 235 38.20 49.37 14.92
#